data_a69845d9b1e26167d056dc8ea4055b84
#
_entry.id   a69845d9b1e26167d056dc8ea4055b84
#
_cell.length_a   1.000
_cell.length_b   1.000
_cell.length_c   1.000
_cell.angle_alpha   90.00
_cell.angle_beta   90.00
_cell.angle_gamma   90.00
#
_symmetry.space_group_name_H-M   'P 1'
#
loop_
_entity.id
_entity.type
_entity.pdbx_description
1 polymer ?
#
loop_
_entity_poly.entity_id
_entity_poly.type
_entity_poly.pdbx_seq_one_letter_code
_entity_poly.pdbx_strand_id
1 'polypeptide(L)'
;MKINLKSRISRLIKDERGQVLPMMAALLVATVAAAALSIDLGRCFYGYRELQASTNAAAMAGAYVLPNSGAATSATNYSALSGDKNAQGNMSNVTMVTGYPKVLCLTTLSNNGMSCVAPGNGNAVQVQEQMVVNLYFAPIFGKKTLTLTATATAAMAGAITSPYNVAIVVDTTASMNDTDSDSQCSASRLSCALSGVQVLLHDLYPCSAQLASCGSATNNSNVGSPGIFPGGANVANSVDRVSLFAFPNVQLGTVSKDWTCPTSNPTHEPYTFPSATGTTYAPSGSTTPTYQIVGYGSDYRTSDTASALNAVSDITIAAGGKSGCNGMAAPGGEGTYYAGVIYAAQASLVAEKAANPGSQNVLVIISDGDAGTTTSGAMAGASTTSGVYPSTKNQCAQAVTAAQAAVTAGTKVITVAYGATSSGCGTDSPSITPCDTMKNMASDTQDFYSDYTATGGSNSCTSASQPTSNMNQIFTDIATSLSLPRLIPNNTN
;
A
#
# COMPACT_ATOMS: atom_id res chain seq x y z
N MET A 1 -48.12 44.71 -66.00
CA MET A 1 -48.38 43.26 -65.63
C MET A 1 -47.87 43.00 -64.23
N LYS A 2 -48.69 43.16 -63.18
CA LYS A 2 -48.28 42.88 -61.77
C LYS A 2 -48.49 41.39 -61.51
N ILE A 3 -47.40 40.64 -61.45
CA ILE A 3 -47.45 39.25 -61.14
C ILE A 3 -47.75 39.11 -59.62
N ASN A 4 -48.94 38.59 -59.33
CA ASN A 4 -49.43 38.44 -57.96
C ASN A 4 -48.70 37.27 -57.26
N LEU A 5 -47.57 37.62 -56.67
CA LEU A 5 -46.63 36.64 -55.98
C LEU A 5 -47.32 35.83 -54.85
N LYS A 6 -48.30 36.45 -54.16
CA LYS A 6 -49.09 35.79 -53.10
C LYS A 6 -49.94 34.63 -53.63
N SER A 7 -50.55 34.73 -54.87
CA SER A 7 -51.36 33.67 -55.43
C SER A 7 -50.51 32.46 -55.91
N ARG A 8 -49.26 32.70 -56.33
CA ARG A 8 -48.32 31.60 -56.69
C ARG A 8 -47.77 30.84 -55.47
N ILE A 9 -47.45 31.55 -54.40
CA ILE A 9 -47.02 30.95 -53.14
C ILE A 9 -48.16 30.15 -52.52
N SER A 10 -49.42 30.66 -52.55
CA SER A 10 -50.55 29.90 -52.01
C SER A 10 -50.90 28.64 -52.82
N ARG A 11 -50.57 28.58 -54.13
CA ARG A 11 -50.75 27.37 -54.96
C ARG A 11 -49.66 26.35 -54.71
N LEU A 12 -48.41 26.79 -54.48
CA LEU A 12 -47.29 25.93 -54.10
C LEU A 12 -47.46 25.24 -52.73
N ILE A 13 -48.12 25.91 -51.78
CA ILE A 13 -48.47 25.40 -50.49
C ILE A 13 -49.63 24.39 -50.50
N LYS A 14 -50.51 24.45 -51.51
CA LYS A 14 -51.71 23.58 -51.68
C LYS A 14 -51.48 22.38 -52.61
N ASP A 15 -50.36 22.33 -53.30
CA ASP A 15 -50.06 21.20 -54.22
C ASP A 15 -49.23 20.10 -53.44
N GLU A 16 -49.92 19.10 -52.95
CA GLU A 16 -49.33 17.99 -52.15
C GLU A 16 -48.33 17.17 -52.95
N ARG A 17 -48.28 17.26 -54.25
CA ARG A 17 -47.38 16.50 -55.11
C ARG A 17 -45.91 16.95 -55.08
N GLY A 18 -45.58 18.11 -54.48
CA GLY A 18 -44.23 18.67 -54.34
C GLY A 18 -43.74 18.83 -52.91
N GLN A 19 -44.51 18.48 -51.89
CA GLN A 19 -44.18 18.75 -50.50
C GLN A 19 -43.08 17.83 -49.93
N VAL A 20 -42.86 16.65 -50.49
CA VAL A 20 -41.86 15.70 -50.03
C VAL A 20 -40.43 16.24 -50.17
N LEU A 21 -40.12 16.96 -51.27
CA LEU A 21 -38.78 17.48 -51.50
C LEU A 21 -38.33 18.54 -50.49
N PRO A 22 -39.12 19.59 -50.18
CA PRO A 22 -38.75 20.55 -49.14
C PRO A 22 -38.74 19.94 -47.71
N MET A 23 -39.62 18.98 -47.43
CA MET A 23 -39.58 18.25 -46.14
C MET A 23 -38.35 17.41 -46.03
N MET A 24 -37.95 16.67 -47.07
CA MET A 24 -36.72 15.89 -47.10
C MET A 24 -35.47 16.78 -46.97
N ALA A 25 -35.46 17.94 -47.63
CA ALA A 25 -34.38 18.91 -47.49
C ALA A 25 -34.27 19.45 -46.06
N ALA A 26 -35.40 19.80 -45.44
CA ALA A 26 -35.42 20.27 -44.04
C ALA A 26 -34.99 19.17 -43.07
N LEU A 27 -35.43 17.91 -43.27
CA LEU A 27 -35.04 16.76 -42.48
C LEU A 27 -33.54 16.50 -42.61
N LEU A 28 -32.99 16.56 -43.81
CA LEU A 28 -31.57 16.38 -44.05
C LEU A 28 -30.71 17.43 -43.34
N VAL A 29 -31.12 18.70 -43.38
CA VAL A 29 -30.43 19.77 -42.62
C VAL A 29 -30.52 19.51 -41.11
N ALA A 30 -31.69 19.12 -40.61
CA ALA A 30 -31.89 18.82 -39.20
C ALA A 30 -31.01 17.62 -38.74
N THR A 31 -30.94 16.54 -39.53
CA THR A 31 -30.11 15.37 -39.22
C THR A 31 -28.62 15.68 -39.27
N VAL A 32 -28.15 16.45 -40.26
CA VAL A 32 -26.75 16.91 -40.33
C VAL A 32 -26.43 17.83 -39.16
N ALA A 33 -27.31 18.72 -38.77
CA ALA A 33 -27.12 19.60 -37.62
C ALA A 33 -27.04 18.79 -36.30
N ALA A 34 -27.90 17.79 -36.13
CA ALA A 34 -27.88 16.91 -34.98
C ALA A 34 -26.56 16.06 -34.92
N ALA A 35 -26.11 15.52 -36.06
CA ALA A 35 -24.85 14.80 -36.15
C ALA A 35 -23.64 15.70 -35.83
N ALA A 36 -23.62 16.90 -36.36
CA ALA A 36 -22.58 17.91 -36.09
C ALA A 36 -22.48 18.27 -34.60
N LEU A 37 -23.64 18.51 -33.96
CA LEU A 37 -23.71 18.79 -32.53
C LEU A 37 -23.23 17.60 -31.71
N SER A 38 -23.58 16.37 -32.08
CA SER A 38 -23.16 15.14 -31.40
C SER A 38 -21.63 14.96 -31.43
N ILE A 39 -20.98 15.31 -32.55
CA ILE A 39 -19.52 15.22 -32.69
C ILE A 39 -18.85 16.26 -31.77
N ASP A 40 -19.27 17.50 -31.78
CA ASP A 40 -18.68 18.55 -30.94
C ASP A 40 -18.90 18.26 -29.44
N LEU A 41 -20.08 17.80 -29.03
CA LEU A 41 -20.36 17.38 -27.66
C LEU A 41 -19.56 16.17 -27.26
N GLY A 42 -19.42 15.18 -28.14
CA GLY A 42 -18.61 13.99 -27.90
C GLY A 42 -17.15 14.33 -27.63
N ARG A 43 -16.58 15.26 -28.42
CA ARG A 43 -15.21 15.76 -28.19
C ARG A 43 -15.06 16.49 -26.87
N CYS A 44 -16.01 17.36 -26.52
CA CYS A 44 -15.99 18.07 -25.25
C CYS A 44 -16.07 17.07 -24.06
N PHE A 45 -16.97 16.10 -24.16
CA PHE A 45 -17.14 15.10 -23.11
C PHE A 45 -15.90 14.22 -22.94
N TYR A 46 -15.31 13.76 -24.04
CA TYR A 46 -14.07 12.99 -24.01
C TYR A 46 -12.93 13.81 -23.42
N GLY A 47 -12.71 15.04 -23.91
CA GLY A 47 -11.68 15.92 -23.38
C GLY A 47 -11.87 16.26 -21.89
N TYR A 48 -13.12 16.46 -21.45
CA TYR A 48 -13.41 16.69 -20.04
C TYR A 48 -13.04 15.47 -19.16
N ARG A 49 -13.35 14.26 -19.62
CA ARG A 49 -13.00 13.04 -18.87
C ARG A 49 -11.49 12.86 -18.73
N GLU A 50 -10.73 13.10 -19.77
CA GLU A 50 -9.28 13.04 -19.73
C GLU A 50 -8.69 14.13 -18.82
N LEU A 51 -9.17 15.36 -18.94
CA LEU A 51 -8.77 16.46 -18.08
C LEU A 51 -9.09 16.16 -16.60
N GLN A 52 -10.27 15.64 -16.31
CA GLN A 52 -10.65 15.27 -14.95
C GLN A 52 -9.78 14.12 -14.39
N ALA A 53 -9.45 13.14 -15.23
CA ALA A 53 -8.55 12.04 -14.81
C ALA A 53 -7.16 12.57 -14.47
N SER A 54 -6.60 13.47 -15.29
CA SER A 54 -5.32 14.13 -14.99
C SER A 54 -5.39 14.97 -13.72
N THR A 55 -6.42 15.79 -13.58
CA THR A 55 -6.61 16.65 -12.40
C THR A 55 -6.74 15.81 -11.12
N ASN A 56 -7.43 14.67 -11.20
CA ASN A 56 -7.53 13.72 -10.10
C ASN A 56 -6.14 13.14 -9.73
N ALA A 57 -5.37 12.71 -10.72
CA ALA A 57 -4.02 12.19 -10.51
C ALA A 57 -3.07 13.25 -9.92
N ALA A 58 -3.15 14.48 -10.41
CA ALA A 58 -2.39 15.61 -9.88
C ALA A 58 -2.73 15.90 -8.40
N ALA A 59 -4.02 15.93 -8.05
CA ALA A 59 -4.45 16.14 -6.67
C ALA A 59 -3.96 15.00 -5.75
N MET A 60 -4.07 13.76 -6.20
CA MET A 60 -3.58 12.58 -5.46
C MET A 60 -2.06 12.63 -5.27
N ALA A 61 -1.29 12.97 -6.31
CA ALA A 61 0.16 13.08 -6.24
C ALA A 61 0.62 14.17 -5.25
N GLY A 62 -0.10 15.30 -5.21
CA GLY A 62 0.16 16.34 -4.23
C GLY A 62 -0.18 15.91 -2.81
N ALA A 63 -1.33 15.26 -2.62
CA ALA A 63 -1.77 14.81 -1.32
C ALA A 63 -0.88 13.68 -0.75
N TYR A 64 -0.25 12.88 -1.63
CA TYR A 64 0.71 11.85 -1.23
C TYR A 64 1.96 12.41 -0.54
N VAL A 65 2.37 13.61 -0.90
CA VAL A 65 3.56 14.27 -0.30
C VAL A 65 3.28 14.82 1.09
N LEU A 66 2.00 15.13 1.42
CA LEU A 66 1.64 15.65 2.74
C LEU A 66 1.87 14.59 3.83
N PRO A 67 2.35 14.98 5.02
CA PRO A 67 2.53 16.36 5.53
C PRO A 67 3.88 17.02 5.15
N ASN A 68 4.68 16.42 4.28
CA ASN A 68 5.96 16.97 3.87
C ASN A 68 5.79 18.21 2.96
N SER A 69 6.88 18.95 2.78
CA SER A 69 6.91 20.08 1.83
C SER A 69 6.94 19.58 0.38
N GLY A 70 6.47 20.41 -0.56
CA GLY A 70 6.53 20.09 -1.99
C GLY A 70 5.23 19.54 -2.59
N ALA A 71 4.14 19.46 -1.83
CA ALA A 71 2.86 18.94 -2.29
C ALA A 71 2.34 19.65 -3.57
N ALA A 72 2.43 20.99 -3.63
CA ALA A 72 2.03 21.74 -4.82
C ALA A 72 2.91 21.42 -6.03
N THR A 73 4.23 21.28 -5.83
CA THR A 73 5.18 20.90 -6.89
C THR A 73 4.87 19.49 -7.42
N SER A 74 4.64 18.54 -6.53
CA SER A 74 4.25 17.18 -6.92
C SER A 74 2.94 17.17 -7.72
N ALA A 75 1.93 17.92 -7.27
CA ALA A 75 0.68 18.06 -7.99
C ALA A 75 0.90 18.61 -9.41
N THR A 76 1.74 19.63 -9.57
CA THR A 76 2.07 20.17 -10.89
C THR A 76 2.77 19.15 -11.76
N ASN A 77 3.79 18.46 -11.25
CA ASN A 77 4.53 17.44 -12.01
C ASN A 77 3.67 16.27 -12.52
N TYR A 78 2.52 16.02 -11.90
CA TYR A 78 1.55 15.01 -12.33
C TYR A 78 0.32 15.60 -13.04
N SER A 79 0.38 16.87 -13.43
CA SER A 79 -0.67 17.55 -14.19
C SER A 79 -0.62 17.20 -15.69
N ALA A 80 -1.63 17.67 -16.44
CA ALA A 80 -1.65 17.56 -17.90
C ALA A 80 -0.95 18.72 -18.61
N LEU A 81 -0.22 19.56 -17.88
CA LEU A 81 0.57 20.65 -18.48
C LEU A 81 1.64 20.07 -19.42
N SER A 82 1.97 20.84 -20.44
CA SER A 82 2.99 20.43 -21.41
C SER A 82 4.34 20.18 -20.72
N GLY A 83 4.84 18.95 -20.83
CA GLY A 83 6.08 18.51 -20.22
C GLY A 83 5.91 17.76 -18.90
N ASP A 84 4.72 17.74 -18.32
CA ASP A 84 4.41 17.01 -17.11
C ASP A 84 3.97 15.56 -17.38
N LYS A 85 3.87 14.74 -16.33
CA LYS A 85 3.70 13.27 -16.46
C LYS A 85 2.38 12.85 -17.09
N ASN A 86 1.32 13.64 -16.95
CA ASN A 86 0.01 13.37 -17.56
C ASN A 86 -0.24 14.18 -18.83
N ALA A 87 0.78 14.84 -19.38
CA ALA A 87 0.68 15.52 -20.66
C ALA A 87 0.40 14.51 -21.78
N GLN A 88 -0.66 14.75 -22.55
CA GLN A 88 -1.06 13.92 -23.68
C GLN A 88 -1.24 14.76 -24.94
N GLY A 89 -0.88 14.18 -26.09
CA GLY A 89 -0.93 14.89 -27.38
C GLY A 89 -2.34 15.32 -27.83
N ASN A 90 -3.39 14.69 -27.30
CA ASN A 90 -4.79 15.03 -27.55
C ASN A 90 -5.35 16.07 -26.57
N MET A 91 -4.63 16.38 -25.49
CA MET A 91 -4.93 17.47 -24.56
C MET A 91 -4.06 18.69 -24.87
N SER A 92 -4.47 19.48 -25.84
CA SER A 92 -3.76 20.70 -26.19
C SER A 92 -4.22 21.88 -25.33
N ASN A 93 -3.30 22.81 -25.05
CA ASN A 93 -3.55 24.05 -24.32
C ASN A 93 -4.14 23.82 -22.92
N VAL A 94 -3.61 22.86 -22.19
CA VAL A 94 -3.92 22.69 -20.77
C VAL A 94 -3.14 23.73 -19.97
N THR A 95 -3.80 24.37 -19.04
CA THR A 95 -3.21 25.34 -18.12
C THR A 95 -3.69 25.10 -16.71
N MET A 96 -2.80 25.28 -15.74
CA MET A 96 -3.19 25.35 -14.34
C MET A 96 -3.90 26.67 -14.07
N VAL A 97 -5.04 26.63 -13.40
CA VAL A 97 -5.77 27.85 -13.03
C VAL A 97 -4.96 28.63 -12.01
N THR A 98 -4.90 29.95 -12.17
CA THR A 98 -4.13 30.83 -11.28
C THR A 98 -4.48 30.59 -9.80
N GLY A 99 -3.47 30.37 -8.98
CA GLY A 99 -3.62 30.08 -7.55
C GLY A 99 -3.80 28.59 -7.22
N TYR A 100 -3.69 27.69 -8.21
CA TYR A 100 -3.64 26.25 -8.01
C TYR A 100 -2.25 25.70 -8.43
N PRO A 101 -1.81 24.57 -7.89
CA PRO A 101 -2.42 23.76 -6.83
C PRO A 101 -2.47 24.47 -5.47
N LYS A 102 -3.51 24.23 -4.67
CA LYS A 102 -3.66 24.76 -3.31
C LYS A 102 -3.43 23.65 -2.29
N VAL A 103 -2.56 23.90 -1.34
CA VAL A 103 -2.48 23.10 -0.11
C VAL A 103 -3.50 23.67 0.87
N LEU A 104 -4.39 22.83 1.36
CA LEU A 104 -5.52 23.20 2.19
C LEU A 104 -5.39 22.58 3.58
N CYS A 105 -5.83 23.32 4.59
CA CYS A 105 -6.06 22.81 5.93
C CYS A 105 -7.57 22.76 6.18
N LEU A 106 -8.16 21.58 5.95
CA LEU A 106 -9.60 21.38 6.06
C LEU A 106 -9.97 20.95 7.47
N THR A 107 -10.91 21.69 8.08
CA THR A 107 -11.35 21.48 9.46
C THR A 107 -11.97 20.09 9.63
N THR A 108 -12.75 19.63 8.65
CA THR A 108 -13.35 18.29 8.69
C THR A 108 -12.29 17.21 8.77
N LEU A 109 -11.18 17.34 8.03
CA LEU A 109 -10.09 16.37 8.07
C LEU A 109 -9.30 16.48 9.38
N SER A 110 -9.09 17.70 9.89
CA SER A 110 -8.41 17.90 11.17
C SER A 110 -9.20 17.31 12.34
N ASN A 111 -10.52 17.42 12.32
CA ASN A 111 -11.40 16.79 13.30
C ASN A 111 -11.39 15.25 13.22
N ASN A 112 -10.98 14.71 12.09
CA ASN A 112 -10.83 13.27 11.84
C ASN A 112 -9.37 12.78 12.03
N GLY A 113 -8.55 13.52 12.79
CA GLY A 113 -7.19 13.13 13.13
C GLY A 113 -6.10 13.58 12.16
N MET A 114 -6.45 14.12 10.98
CA MET A 114 -5.48 14.59 10.00
C MET A 114 -5.05 16.03 10.24
N SER A 115 -4.16 16.22 11.19
CA SER A 115 -3.67 17.56 11.56
C SER A 115 -2.81 18.19 10.45
N CYS A 116 -2.92 19.52 10.32
CA CYS A 116 -2.07 20.30 9.42
C CYS A 116 -0.74 20.61 10.13
N VAL A 117 0.24 19.76 9.93
CA VAL A 117 1.56 19.89 10.56
C VAL A 117 2.60 20.43 9.60
N ALA A 118 3.63 21.07 10.13
CA ALA A 118 4.80 21.49 9.36
C ALA A 118 5.59 20.23 8.89
N PRO A 119 6.32 20.33 7.76
CA PRO A 119 6.53 21.54 6.92
C PRO A 119 5.45 21.79 5.87
N GLY A 120 4.56 20.82 5.57
CA GLY A 120 3.55 20.94 4.52
C GLY A 120 2.37 21.86 4.87
N ASN A 121 2.05 21.99 6.17
CA ASN A 121 1.00 22.87 6.71
C ASN A 121 -0.38 22.65 6.07
N GLY A 122 -0.68 21.43 5.63
CA GLY A 122 -1.96 21.07 5.02
C GLY A 122 -2.33 19.62 5.24
N ASN A 123 -3.61 19.31 5.05
CA ASN A 123 -4.16 17.96 5.09
C ASN A 123 -4.93 17.59 3.80
N ALA A 124 -4.95 18.48 2.82
CA ALA A 124 -5.52 18.23 1.49
C ALA A 124 -4.81 19.08 0.42
N VAL A 125 -4.91 18.60 -0.83
CA VAL A 125 -4.47 19.35 -2.02
C VAL A 125 -5.62 19.47 -2.99
N GLN A 126 -5.88 20.69 -3.44
CA GLN A 126 -6.86 20.98 -4.47
C GLN A 126 -6.16 21.45 -5.74
N VAL A 127 -6.51 20.83 -6.85
CA VAL A 127 -5.99 21.14 -8.19
C VAL A 127 -7.14 21.59 -9.07
N GLN A 128 -6.90 22.58 -9.92
CA GLN A 128 -7.83 23.02 -10.94
C GLN A 128 -7.09 23.27 -12.24
N GLU A 129 -7.47 22.52 -13.28
CA GLU A 129 -6.91 22.62 -14.62
C GLU A 129 -7.95 23.07 -15.62
N GLN A 130 -7.51 23.77 -16.64
CA GLN A 130 -8.35 24.18 -17.77
C GLN A 130 -7.76 23.70 -19.08
N MET A 131 -8.65 23.32 -20.01
CA MET A 131 -8.30 22.93 -21.37
C MET A 131 -9.22 23.64 -22.37
N VAL A 132 -8.63 24.09 -23.49
CA VAL A 132 -9.40 24.70 -24.59
C VAL A 132 -9.59 23.65 -25.68
N VAL A 133 -10.85 23.29 -25.93
CA VAL A 133 -11.24 22.35 -26.99
C VAL A 133 -11.69 23.12 -28.23
N ASN A 134 -11.07 22.82 -29.37
CA ASN A 134 -11.53 23.35 -30.68
C ASN A 134 -12.76 22.57 -31.12
N LEU A 135 -13.81 23.32 -31.53
CA LEU A 135 -15.05 22.77 -32.05
C LEU A 135 -14.98 22.71 -33.59
N TYR A 136 -15.59 21.69 -34.20
CA TYR A 136 -15.54 21.50 -35.63
C TYR A 136 -16.74 22.16 -36.35
N PHE A 137 -17.91 22.03 -35.79
CA PHE A 137 -19.16 22.47 -36.42
C PHE A 137 -19.75 23.71 -35.78
N ALA A 138 -19.56 23.92 -34.49
CA ALA A 138 -20.04 25.09 -33.77
C ALA A 138 -19.46 26.44 -34.29
N PRO A 139 -18.31 26.52 -35.00
CA PRO A 139 -17.86 27.76 -35.66
C PRO A 139 -18.86 28.35 -36.66
N ILE A 140 -19.75 27.54 -37.27
CA ILE A 140 -20.85 28.01 -38.13
C ILE A 140 -21.78 28.95 -37.35
N PHE A 141 -21.90 28.75 -36.02
CA PHE A 141 -22.69 29.56 -35.11
C PHE A 141 -21.85 30.60 -34.34
N GLY A 142 -20.59 30.80 -34.74
CA GLY A 142 -19.69 31.78 -34.14
C GLY A 142 -18.89 31.29 -32.91
N LYS A 143 -19.05 30.03 -32.49
CA LYS A 143 -18.32 29.44 -31.36
C LYS A 143 -17.19 28.55 -31.86
N LYS A 144 -15.94 29.04 -31.80
CA LYS A 144 -14.76 28.28 -32.28
C LYS A 144 -14.19 27.33 -31.24
N THR A 145 -14.27 27.71 -29.99
CA THR A 145 -13.65 26.97 -28.89
C THR A 145 -14.56 26.89 -27.66
N LEU A 146 -14.35 25.89 -26.83
CA LEU A 146 -14.95 25.75 -25.51
C LEU A 146 -13.87 25.52 -24.49
N THR A 147 -13.86 26.28 -23.38
CA THR A 147 -12.96 26.04 -22.24
C THR A 147 -13.63 25.07 -21.29
N LEU A 148 -12.96 23.98 -21.01
CA LEU A 148 -13.34 23.00 -20.02
C LEU A 148 -12.50 23.22 -18.76
N THR A 149 -13.10 23.08 -17.58
CA THR A 149 -12.44 23.22 -16.29
C THR A 149 -12.70 21.98 -15.46
N ALA A 150 -11.66 21.34 -14.97
CA ALA A 150 -11.74 20.23 -14.04
C ALA A 150 -11.17 20.66 -12.68
N THR A 151 -11.77 20.16 -11.61
CA THR A 151 -11.31 20.40 -10.24
C THR A 151 -11.30 19.09 -9.49
N ALA A 152 -10.24 18.85 -8.72
CA ALA A 152 -10.12 17.71 -7.84
C ALA A 152 -9.52 18.13 -6.51
N THR A 153 -10.03 17.57 -5.44
CA THR A 153 -9.46 17.70 -4.10
C THR A 153 -9.09 16.31 -3.58
N ALA A 154 -7.88 16.14 -3.10
CA ALA A 154 -7.44 14.91 -2.45
C ALA A 154 -7.03 15.20 -1.02
N ALA A 155 -7.50 14.39 -0.08
CA ALA A 155 -7.04 14.37 1.29
C ALA A 155 -5.70 13.65 1.38
N MET A 156 -4.83 14.12 2.28
CA MET A 156 -3.59 13.41 2.61
C MET A 156 -3.88 11.99 3.08
N ALA A 157 -2.85 11.19 3.14
CA ALA A 157 -2.89 9.86 3.71
C ALA A 157 -3.46 9.86 5.14
N GLY A 158 -4.15 8.80 5.54
CA GLY A 158 -4.71 8.66 6.91
C GLY A 158 -6.22 8.86 7.05
N ALA A 159 -6.95 9.22 6.00
CA ALA A 159 -8.41 9.38 6.06
C ALA A 159 -9.13 8.04 5.85
N ILE A 160 -9.68 7.47 6.92
CA ILE A 160 -10.56 6.26 6.96
C ILE A 160 -10.40 5.36 5.71
N THR A 161 -9.37 4.56 5.74
CA THR A 161 -9.06 3.57 4.71
C THR A 161 -9.77 2.25 5.06
N SER A 162 -9.79 1.33 4.11
CA SER A 162 -10.09 -0.06 4.47
C SER A 162 -9.12 -0.52 5.56
N PRO A 163 -9.61 -1.18 6.62
CA PRO A 163 -8.74 -1.70 7.67
C PRO A 163 -7.61 -2.55 7.10
N TYR A 164 -6.44 -2.50 7.72
CA TYR A 164 -5.33 -3.38 7.33
C TYR A 164 -5.18 -4.55 8.29
N ASN A 165 -4.89 -5.71 7.70
CA ASN A 165 -4.32 -6.83 8.42
C ASN A 165 -2.83 -6.85 8.06
N VAL A 166 -1.97 -6.57 9.03
CA VAL A 166 -0.52 -6.45 8.82
C VAL A 166 0.17 -7.62 9.48
N ALA A 167 0.81 -8.48 8.69
CA ALA A 167 1.73 -9.49 9.19
C ALA A 167 3.16 -8.97 9.07
N ILE A 168 3.89 -8.89 10.17
CA ILE A 168 5.28 -8.45 10.19
C ILE A 168 6.16 -9.66 10.45
N VAL A 169 7.01 -9.99 9.50
CA VAL A 169 7.98 -11.09 9.59
C VAL A 169 9.34 -10.49 9.93
N VAL A 170 9.86 -10.84 11.09
CA VAL A 170 11.15 -10.37 11.59
C VAL A 170 12.16 -11.50 11.55
N ASP A 171 13.30 -11.24 10.97
CA ASP A 171 14.46 -12.12 11.05
C ASP A 171 14.97 -12.20 12.49
N THR A 172 15.08 -13.41 13.03
CA THR A 172 15.61 -13.68 14.37
C THR A 172 16.79 -14.67 14.33
N THR A 173 17.46 -14.74 13.19
CA THR A 173 18.70 -15.52 13.05
C THR A 173 19.86 -14.90 13.82
N ALA A 174 20.97 -15.64 13.96
CA ALA A 174 22.11 -15.20 14.75
C ALA A 174 22.72 -13.88 14.30
N SER A 175 22.67 -13.56 12.99
CA SER A 175 23.16 -12.28 12.44
C SER A 175 22.41 -11.06 12.97
N MET A 176 21.19 -11.24 13.45
CA MET A 176 20.40 -10.16 14.06
C MET A 176 20.86 -9.79 15.48
N ASN A 177 21.79 -10.57 16.08
CA ASN A 177 22.45 -10.19 17.33
C ASN A 177 23.67 -9.28 17.12
N ASP A 178 24.16 -9.17 15.88
CA ASP A 178 25.29 -8.30 15.60
C ASP A 178 24.91 -6.84 15.88
N THR A 179 25.88 -6.09 16.40
CA THR A 179 25.69 -4.67 16.68
C THR A 179 25.59 -3.91 15.38
N ASP A 180 24.52 -3.15 15.22
CA ASP A 180 24.43 -2.15 14.17
C ASP A 180 25.19 -0.90 14.63
N SER A 181 26.23 -0.56 13.89
CA SER A 181 27.06 0.64 14.17
C SER A 181 26.49 1.92 13.53
N ASP A 182 25.33 1.85 12.91
CA ASP A 182 24.64 3.04 12.41
C ASP A 182 24.38 4.01 13.58
N SER A 183 24.66 5.30 13.33
CA SER A 183 24.46 6.37 14.30
C SER A 183 23.00 6.49 14.78
N GLN A 184 22.07 5.92 14.07
CA GLN A 184 20.64 6.00 14.37
C GLN A 184 20.15 4.88 15.29
N CYS A 185 20.91 3.81 15.44
CA CYS A 185 20.52 2.70 16.31
C CYS A 185 21.54 2.40 17.41
N SER A 186 22.77 2.06 17.09
CA SER A 186 23.83 1.70 18.06
C SER A 186 23.45 0.56 19.03
N ALA A 187 22.66 -0.41 18.56
CA ALA A 187 22.21 -1.57 19.31
C ALA A 187 22.31 -2.82 18.44
N SER A 188 21.78 -3.96 18.87
CA SER A 188 21.69 -5.13 18.01
C SER A 188 20.71 -4.85 16.86
N ARG A 189 20.98 -5.44 15.70
CA ARG A 189 20.09 -5.33 14.53
C ARG A 189 18.63 -5.66 14.87
N LEU A 190 18.42 -6.71 15.69
CA LEU A 190 17.07 -7.05 16.14
C LEU A 190 16.43 -5.92 16.93
N SER A 191 17.16 -5.30 17.87
CA SER A 191 16.63 -4.16 18.63
C SER A 191 16.27 -2.99 17.75
N CYS A 192 17.06 -2.71 16.70
CA CYS A 192 16.77 -1.64 15.73
C CYS A 192 15.55 -1.98 14.88
N ALA A 193 15.42 -3.22 14.40
CA ALA A 193 14.25 -3.69 13.67
C ALA A 193 12.98 -3.59 14.54
N LEU A 194 13.04 -4.00 15.79
CA LEU A 194 11.93 -3.91 16.74
C LEU A 194 11.57 -2.45 17.06
N SER A 195 12.55 -1.55 17.13
CA SER A 195 12.28 -0.12 17.25
C SER A 195 11.47 0.41 16.04
N GLY A 196 11.83 -0.01 14.83
CA GLY A 196 11.06 0.28 13.64
C GLY A 196 9.64 -0.28 13.70
N VAL A 197 9.47 -1.52 14.16
CA VAL A 197 8.13 -2.11 14.39
C VAL A 197 7.32 -1.26 15.37
N GLN A 198 7.92 -0.77 16.45
CA GLN A 198 7.24 0.13 17.39
C GLN A 198 6.78 1.43 16.72
N VAL A 199 7.60 2.01 15.82
CA VAL A 199 7.21 3.18 15.03
C VAL A 199 5.98 2.85 14.18
N LEU A 200 5.97 1.72 13.48
CA LEU A 200 4.80 1.30 12.69
C LEU A 200 3.55 1.14 13.56
N LEU A 201 3.66 0.48 14.72
CA LEU A 201 2.54 0.34 15.66
C LEU A 201 2.03 1.69 16.18
N HIS A 202 2.91 2.68 16.28
CA HIS A 202 2.53 4.04 16.67
C HIS A 202 1.75 4.75 15.56
N ASP A 203 2.07 4.49 14.30
CA ASP A 203 1.53 5.21 13.15
C ASP A 203 0.30 4.53 12.53
N LEU A 204 0.05 3.23 12.83
CA LEU A 204 -1.17 2.52 12.42
C LEU A 204 -2.38 2.90 13.30
N TYR A 205 -3.58 2.64 12.81
CA TYR A 205 -4.84 3.00 13.48
C TYR A 205 -5.41 1.81 14.26
N PRO A 206 -5.24 1.76 15.61
CA PRO A 206 -5.78 0.64 16.41
C PRO A 206 -7.30 0.60 16.39
N CYS A 207 -7.94 1.77 16.32
CA CYS A 207 -9.40 1.94 16.27
C CYS A 207 -9.77 3.21 15.50
N SER A 208 -11.06 3.45 15.33
CA SER A 208 -11.54 4.63 14.60
C SER A 208 -11.03 5.94 15.22
N ALA A 209 -10.57 6.85 14.38
CA ALA A 209 -9.84 8.08 14.72
C ALA A 209 -10.58 9.06 15.66
N GLN A 210 -11.88 8.94 15.85
CA GLN A 210 -12.66 9.89 16.66
C GLN A 210 -12.98 9.38 18.08
N LEU A 211 -12.49 8.22 18.44
CA LEU A 211 -12.78 7.64 19.74
C LEU A 211 -11.79 8.13 20.79
N ALA A 212 -12.31 8.65 21.89
CA ALA A 212 -11.49 9.03 23.06
C ALA A 212 -10.79 7.80 23.69
N SER A 213 -11.29 6.61 23.43
CA SER A 213 -10.70 5.32 23.83
C SER A 213 -11.13 4.26 22.83
N CYS A 214 -10.21 3.36 22.48
CA CYS A 214 -10.52 2.19 21.66
C CYS A 214 -11.43 1.16 22.36
N GLY A 215 -11.69 1.33 23.65
CA GLY A 215 -12.44 0.39 24.47
C GLY A 215 -11.58 -0.75 25.03
N SER A 216 -12.21 -1.67 25.73
CA SER A 216 -11.54 -2.86 26.27
C SER A 216 -11.20 -3.84 25.17
N ALA A 217 -9.99 -4.36 25.20
CA ALA A 217 -9.57 -5.40 24.27
C ALA A 217 -10.19 -6.76 24.67
N THR A 218 -10.58 -7.52 23.69
CA THR A 218 -10.99 -8.91 23.82
C THR A 218 -10.06 -9.80 23.01
N ASN A 219 -9.69 -10.96 23.54
CA ASN A 219 -8.89 -11.92 22.81
C ASN A 219 -9.62 -12.37 21.55
N ASN A 220 -8.91 -12.41 20.44
CA ASN A 220 -9.47 -12.90 19.19
C ASN A 220 -9.45 -14.43 19.17
N SER A 221 -10.42 -15.05 19.85
CA SER A 221 -10.55 -16.51 19.93
C SER A 221 -11.04 -17.15 18.63
N ASN A 222 -11.32 -16.36 17.58
CA ASN A 222 -12.07 -16.83 16.41
C ASN A 222 -11.26 -16.87 15.11
N VAL A 223 -10.02 -16.42 15.08
CA VAL A 223 -9.22 -16.48 13.86
C VAL A 223 -8.53 -17.83 13.78
N GLY A 224 -9.06 -18.65 12.88
CA GLY A 224 -8.46 -19.91 12.52
C GLY A 224 -8.82 -21.07 13.43
N SER A 225 -10.06 -21.52 13.38
CA SER A 225 -10.35 -22.91 13.76
C SER A 225 -9.90 -23.82 12.59
N PRO A 226 -9.04 -24.79 12.80
CA PRO A 226 -8.47 -25.29 14.05
C PRO A 226 -7.06 -24.79 14.39
N GLY A 227 -6.57 -23.74 13.73
CA GLY A 227 -5.29 -23.14 14.06
C GLY A 227 -5.49 -22.09 15.15
N ILE A 228 -5.16 -22.44 16.36
CA ILE A 228 -5.18 -21.49 17.46
C ILE A 228 -3.91 -20.66 17.32
N PHE A 229 -4.05 -19.47 16.76
CA PHE A 229 -2.98 -18.50 16.84
C PHE A 229 -2.89 -17.99 18.28
N PRO A 230 -1.68 -17.79 18.84
CA PRO A 230 -1.51 -17.15 20.14
C PRO A 230 -2.31 -15.82 20.09
N GLY A 231 -3.22 -15.65 21.03
CA GLY A 231 -4.27 -14.67 20.93
C GLY A 231 -3.76 -13.24 20.87
N GLY A 232 -3.91 -12.59 19.75
CA GLY A 232 -3.91 -11.12 19.69
C GLY A 232 -5.19 -10.59 20.36
N ALA A 233 -5.08 -9.51 21.12
CA ALA A 233 -6.23 -8.86 21.70
C ALA A 233 -6.73 -7.75 20.77
N ASN A 234 -8.03 -7.76 20.46
CA ASN A 234 -8.63 -6.74 19.60
C ASN A 234 -9.55 -5.84 20.40
N VAL A 235 -9.45 -4.52 20.15
CA VAL A 235 -10.36 -3.54 20.69
C VAL A 235 -11.73 -3.62 20.02
N ALA A 236 -12.78 -3.14 20.67
CA ALA A 236 -14.15 -3.28 20.19
C ALA A 236 -14.39 -2.65 18.80
N ASN A 237 -13.69 -1.55 18.49
CA ASN A 237 -13.77 -0.83 17.21
C ASN A 237 -12.46 -0.94 16.43
N SER A 238 -11.92 -2.15 16.37
CA SER A 238 -10.65 -2.44 15.72
C SER A 238 -10.63 -2.00 14.26
N VAL A 239 -9.57 -1.31 13.87
CA VAL A 239 -9.29 -0.91 12.49
C VAL A 239 -8.11 -1.72 11.98
N ASP A 240 -6.88 -1.30 12.24
CA ASP A 240 -5.71 -2.04 11.79
C ASP A 240 -5.32 -3.12 12.80
N ARG A 241 -5.10 -4.32 12.31
CA ARG A 241 -4.70 -5.47 13.09
C ARG A 241 -3.33 -5.93 12.70
N VAL A 242 -2.47 -6.11 13.68
CA VAL A 242 -1.07 -6.48 13.47
C VAL A 242 -0.78 -7.83 14.10
N SER A 243 0.02 -8.64 13.40
CA SER A 243 0.54 -9.91 13.89
C SER A 243 2.05 -9.96 13.68
N LEU A 244 2.78 -10.55 14.60
CA LEU A 244 4.23 -10.72 14.52
C LEU A 244 4.59 -12.17 14.21
N PHE A 245 5.52 -12.34 13.29
CA PHE A 245 6.10 -13.60 12.89
C PHE A 245 7.61 -13.53 12.98
N ALA A 246 8.25 -14.67 13.21
CA ALA A 246 9.70 -14.80 13.22
C ALA A 246 10.14 -16.01 12.41
N PHE A 247 11.37 -15.97 11.93
CA PHE A 247 12.10 -17.12 11.43
C PHE A 247 13.55 -17.10 11.94
N PRO A 248 14.21 -18.23 12.13
CA PRO A 248 13.71 -19.59 11.91
C PRO A 248 12.48 -19.90 12.75
N ASN A 249 11.82 -21.04 12.44
CA ASN A 249 10.64 -21.42 13.19
C ASN A 249 10.92 -21.51 14.69
N VAL A 250 9.94 -21.14 15.50
CA VAL A 250 10.01 -21.28 16.96
C VAL A 250 9.77 -22.73 17.31
N GLN A 251 10.82 -23.43 17.75
CA GLN A 251 10.70 -24.80 18.22
C GLN A 251 10.30 -24.84 19.69
N LEU A 252 9.27 -25.63 19.99
CA LEU A 252 8.86 -25.87 21.36
C LEU A 252 10.05 -26.39 22.17
N GLY A 253 10.54 -25.62 23.11
CA GLY A 253 11.49 -25.98 24.12
C GLY A 253 12.94 -25.50 23.96
N THR A 254 13.43 -25.18 22.76
CA THR A 254 14.82 -24.70 22.55
C THR A 254 14.91 -23.25 22.10
N VAL A 255 13.96 -22.77 21.33
CA VAL A 255 13.84 -21.37 20.87
C VAL A 255 12.63 -20.72 21.54
N SER A 256 12.29 -21.20 22.71
CA SER A 256 11.06 -20.87 23.41
C SER A 256 11.01 -19.47 24.01
N LYS A 257 12.04 -18.66 23.81
CA LYS A 257 12.04 -17.28 24.30
C LYS A 257 11.76 -16.35 23.14
N ASP A 258 10.50 -16.26 22.78
CA ASP A 258 10.07 -15.33 21.73
C ASP A 258 10.35 -13.90 22.15
N TRP A 259 10.31 -13.65 23.45
CA TRP A 259 10.75 -12.41 24.04
C TRP A 259 11.38 -12.60 25.42
N THR A 260 12.25 -11.70 25.80
CA THR A 260 13.05 -11.75 27.05
C THR A 260 12.42 -10.97 28.18
N CYS A 261 11.12 -11.10 28.38
CA CYS A 261 10.45 -10.49 29.54
C CYS A 261 10.43 -11.48 30.71
N PRO A 262 10.50 -11.03 31.96
CA PRO A 262 10.66 -11.91 33.12
C PRO A 262 9.43 -12.76 33.45
N THR A 263 8.30 -12.53 32.82
CA THR A 263 7.06 -13.26 33.10
C THR A 263 6.61 -14.04 31.88
N SER A 264 6.86 -15.32 31.86
CA SER A 264 6.40 -16.39 30.96
C SER A 264 6.38 -16.06 29.46
N ASN A 265 7.05 -16.91 28.69
CA ASN A 265 6.89 -16.95 27.24
C ASN A 265 5.46 -17.37 26.88
N PRO A 266 4.87 -16.84 25.82
CA PRO A 266 3.60 -17.32 25.34
C PRO A 266 3.72 -18.77 24.87
N THR A 267 2.62 -19.50 24.91
CA THR A 267 2.52 -20.83 24.34
C THR A 267 2.24 -20.71 22.87
N HIS A 268 3.10 -21.28 22.02
CA HIS A 268 2.88 -21.34 20.58
C HIS A 268 2.07 -22.58 20.23
N GLU A 269 1.03 -22.37 19.46
CA GLU A 269 0.22 -23.47 18.94
C GLU A 269 0.67 -23.79 17.50
N PRO A 270 0.99 -25.07 17.23
CA PRO A 270 1.34 -25.49 15.89
C PRO A 270 0.12 -25.46 14.96
N TYR A 271 0.30 -25.02 13.74
CA TYR A 271 -0.75 -25.05 12.73
C TYR A 271 -0.20 -25.43 11.36
N THR A 272 -1.08 -25.95 10.50
CA THR A 272 -0.78 -26.24 9.10
C THR A 272 -1.21 -25.06 8.22
N PHE A 273 -0.44 -24.76 7.19
CA PHE A 273 -0.73 -23.67 6.27
C PHE A 273 -0.60 -24.13 4.82
N PRO A 274 -1.35 -23.54 3.90
CA PRO A 274 -1.28 -23.91 2.50
C PRO A 274 0.09 -23.55 1.90
N SER A 275 0.57 -24.40 0.99
CA SER A 275 1.74 -24.12 0.16
C SER A 275 1.37 -23.27 -1.06
N ALA A 276 2.37 -22.82 -1.82
CA ALA A 276 2.17 -22.10 -3.09
C ALA A 276 1.33 -22.86 -4.11
N THR A 277 1.28 -24.18 -4.03
CA THR A 277 0.48 -25.03 -4.92
C THR A 277 -0.94 -25.28 -4.45
N GLY A 278 -1.35 -24.62 -3.36
CA GLY A 278 -2.66 -24.84 -2.73
C GLY A 278 -2.75 -26.11 -1.87
N THR A 279 -1.69 -26.90 -1.79
CA THR A 279 -1.61 -28.03 -0.87
C THR A 279 -1.27 -27.56 0.52
N THR A 280 -1.79 -28.25 1.55
CA THR A 280 -1.43 -27.96 2.93
C THR A 280 -0.04 -28.54 3.21
N TYR A 281 0.88 -27.67 3.64
CA TYR A 281 2.18 -28.11 4.12
C TYR A 281 2.08 -28.48 5.61
N ALA A 282 2.29 -29.73 5.91
CA ALA A 282 2.44 -30.23 7.25
C ALA A 282 3.88 -30.76 7.41
N PRO A 283 4.70 -30.20 8.31
CA PRO A 283 6.04 -30.74 8.53
C PRO A 283 5.94 -32.16 9.10
N SER A 284 6.86 -32.99 8.66
CA SER A 284 7.00 -34.33 9.20
C SER A 284 7.82 -34.28 10.50
N GLY A 285 7.31 -34.87 11.57
CA GLY A 285 8.03 -35.01 12.83
C GLY A 285 7.28 -34.50 14.05
N SER A 286 7.93 -34.54 15.20
CA SER A 286 7.35 -34.16 16.50
C SER A 286 7.26 -32.63 16.71
N THR A 287 7.79 -31.83 15.79
CA THR A 287 7.82 -30.39 15.88
C THR A 287 7.11 -29.80 14.66
N THR A 288 5.90 -29.33 14.86
CA THR A 288 5.21 -28.51 13.86
C THR A 288 5.83 -27.11 13.87
N PRO A 289 6.24 -26.55 12.72
CA PRO A 289 6.83 -25.23 12.71
C PRO A 289 5.82 -24.19 13.13
N THR A 290 6.22 -23.38 14.07
CA THR A 290 5.48 -22.22 14.52
C THR A 290 6.29 -20.98 14.18
N TYR A 291 5.74 -20.12 13.41
CA TYR A 291 6.38 -18.86 13.02
C TYR A 291 5.71 -17.65 13.66
N GLN A 292 4.46 -17.80 14.04
CA GLN A 292 3.68 -16.72 14.61
C GLN A 292 4.03 -16.51 16.08
N ILE A 293 4.49 -15.31 16.42
CA ILE A 293 4.83 -14.91 17.78
C ILE A 293 3.61 -14.40 18.52
N VAL A 294 2.86 -13.51 17.88
CA VAL A 294 1.62 -12.93 18.40
C VAL A 294 0.58 -12.91 17.30
N GLY A 295 -0.65 -13.33 17.61
CA GLY A 295 -1.80 -13.26 16.71
C GLY A 295 -2.23 -11.83 16.42
N TYR A 296 -3.17 -11.68 15.47
CA TYR A 296 -3.67 -10.37 15.08
C TYR A 296 -4.33 -9.63 16.25
N GLY A 297 -3.80 -8.47 16.58
CA GLY A 297 -4.28 -7.61 17.64
C GLY A 297 -4.29 -6.15 17.22
N SER A 298 -5.15 -5.38 17.88
CA SER A 298 -5.28 -3.93 17.70
C SER A 298 -5.18 -3.16 19.00
N ASP A 299 -4.82 -3.84 20.09
CA ASP A 299 -4.70 -3.25 21.43
C ASP A 299 -3.34 -2.58 21.69
N TYR A 300 -2.50 -2.45 20.65
CA TYR A 300 -1.15 -1.87 20.75
C TYR A 300 -1.13 -0.39 21.14
N ARG A 301 -2.26 0.34 21.03
CA ARG A 301 -2.50 1.66 21.65
C ARG A 301 -3.90 1.71 22.25
N THR A 302 -4.08 2.52 23.29
CA THR A 302 -5.37 2.65 24.01
C THR A 302 -6.36 3.57 23.30
N SER A 303 -5.87 4.42 22.42
CA SER A 303 -6.65 5.27 21.51
C SER A 303 -5.81 5.59 20.29
N ASP A 304 -6.44 6.07 19.24
CA ASP A 304 -5.73 6.49 18.03
C ASP A 304 -4.80 7.70 18.26
N THR A 305 -5.13 8.54 19.21
CA THR A 305 -4.33 9.71 19.59
C THR A 305 -3.35 9.46 20.74
N ALA A 306 -3.26 8.21 21.24
CA ALA A 306 -2.32 7.88 22.32
C ALA A 306 -0.87 8.05 21.83
N SER A 307 -0.08 8.81 22.57
CA SER A 307 1.33 9.05 22.29
C SER A 307 2.26 7.91 22.72
N ALA A 308 1.73 6.89 23.38
CA ALA A 308 2.50 5.75 23.87
C ALA A 308 1.84 4.44 23.45
N LEU A 309 2.66 3.43 23.21
CA LEU A 309 2.21 2.05 23.01
C LEU A 309 1.64 1.48 24.32
N ASN A 310 0.68 0.60 24.19
CA ASN A 310 0.06 -0.08 25.32
C ASN A 310 0.99 -1.18 25.86
N ALA A 311 1.63 -0.95 27.00
CA ALA A 311 2.64 -1.84 27.59
C ALA A 311 2.10 -3.20 28.07
N VAL A 312 0.77 -3.42 28.03
CA VAL A 312 0.16 -4.72 28.34
C VAL A 312 -0.26 -5.50 27.10
N SER A 313 -0.16 -4.91 25.93
CA SER A 313 -0.40 -5.57 24.66
C SER A 313 0.72 -6.56 24.35
N ASP A 314 0.39 -7.79 23.97
CA ASP A 314 1.36 -8.82 23.61
C ASP A 314 2.23 -8.40 22.41
N ILE A 315 1.64 -7.70 21.43
CA ILE A 315 2.37 -7.16 20.28
C ILE A 315 3.41 -6.12 20.74
N THR A 316 3.02 -5.22 21.62
CA THR A 316 3.91 -4.20 22.18
C THR A 316 5.05 -4.85 22.98
N ILE A 317 4.73 -5.88 23.78
CA ILE A 317 5.71 -6.63 24.55
C ILE A 317 6.70 -7.32 23.62
N ALA A 318 6.21 -8.04 22.62
CA ALA A 318 7.06 -8.76 21.66
C ALA A 318 7.94 -7.79 20.83
N ALA A 319 7.42 -6.61 20.50
CA ALA A 319 8.18 -5.56 19.83
C ALA A 319 9.17 -4.80 20.76
N GLY A 320 9.30 -5.18 22.05
CA GLY A 320 10.20 -4.49 22.99
C GLY A 320 9.71 -3.14 23.48
N GLY A 321 8.44 -2.79 23.26
CA GLY A 321 7.85 -1.50 23.66
C GLY A 321 7.47 -1.44 25.14
N LYS A 322 7.65 -2.48 25.91
CA LYS A 322 7.43 -2.50 27.36
C LYS A 322 8.73 -2.23 28.09
N SER A 323 8.74 -1.26 29.00
CA SER A 323 9.90 -0.96 29.83
C SER A 323 10.39 -2.19 30.62
N GLY A 324 11.67 -2.48 30.55
CA GLY A 324 12.29 -3.64 31.19
C GLY A 324 12.09 -4.96 30.44
N CYS A 325 11.61 -4.91 29.19
CA CYS A 325 11.40 -6.06 28.31
C CYS A 325 12.07 -5.81 26.96
N ASN A 326 13.02 -6.65 26.56
CA ASN A 326 13.79 -6.46 25.32
C ASN A 326 12.99 -6.85 24.06
N GLY A 327 11.85 -7.48 24.22
CA GLY A 327 11.06 -7.99 23.10
C GLY A 327 11.56 -9.33 22.57
N MET A 328 11.32 -9.60 21.30
CA MET A 328 11.73 -10.81 20.61
C MET A 328 13.24 -11.05 20.76
N ALA A 329 13.64 -12.31 20.80
CA ALA A 329 15.03 -12.72 20.90
C ALA A 329 15.52 -13.34 19.58
N ALA A 330 16.82 -13.22 19.29
CA ALA A 330 17.47 -13.88 18.17
C ALA A 330 18.39 -15.00 18.71
N PRO A 331 17.85 -16.19 19.04
CA PRO A 331 18.63 -17.26 19.66
C PRO A 331 19.70 -17.84 18.74
N GLY A 332 19.52 -17.74 17.43
CA GLY A 332 20.43 -18.26 16.42
C GLY A 332 20.42 -19.79 16.30
N GLY A 333 21.36 -20.32 15.53
CA GLY A 333 21.63 -21.77 15.44
C GLY A 333 20.91 -22.49 14.28
N GLU A 334 19.87 -21.95 13.72
CA GLU A 334 19.04 -22.61 12.69
C GLU A 334 19.36 -22.18 11.25
N GLY A 335 20.04 -21.05 11.05
CA GLY A 335 20.27 -20.43 9.74
C GLY A 335 19.00 -19.80 9.15
N THR A 336 19.19 -19.11 8.03
CA THR A 336 18.13 -18.29 7.40
C THR A 336 17.38 -19.11 6.36
N TYR A 337 16.05 -19.26 6.56
CA TYR A 337 15.13 -19.85 5.58
C TYR A 337 13.73 -19.28 5.78
N TYR A 338 13.31 -18.37 4.92
CA TYR A 338 12.08 -17.60 5.16
C TYR A 338 10.91 -17.93 4.23
N ALA A 339 11.06 -18.83 3.25
CA ALA A 339 9.92 -19.24 2.43
C ALA A 339 8.76 -19.83 3.26
N GLY A 340 9.08 -20.63 4.28
CA GLY A 340 8.07 -21.23 5.16
C GLY A 340 7.24 -20.19 5.93
N VAL A 341 7.90 -19.19 6.51
CA VAL A 341 7.21 -18.14 7.27
C VAL A 341 6.37 -17.24 6.35
N ILE A 342 6.79 -17.01 5.11
CA ILE A 342 6.01 -16.25 4.13
C ILE A 342 4.70 -16.97 3.84
N TYR A 343 4.73 -18.29 3.60
CA TYR A 343 3.50 -19.06 3.40
C TYR A 343 2.60 -19.07 4.63
N ALA A 344 3.19 -19.21 5.83
CA ALA A 344 2.45 -19.17 7.08
C ALA A 344 1.76 -17.82 7.31
N ALA A 345 2.50 -16.73 7.14
CA ALA A 345 1.98 -15.37 7.27
C ALA A 345 0.87 -15.09 6.23
N GLN A 346 1.07 -15.53 4.98
CA GLN A 346 0.04 -15.39 3.95
C GLN A 346 -1.23 -16.18 4.28
N ALA A 347 -1.10 -17.41 4.77
CA ALA A 347 -2.26 -18.21 5.18
C ALA A 347 -3.05 -17.53 6.31
N SER A 348 -2.33 -16.96 7.29
CA SER A 348 -2.96 -16.24 8.40
C SER A 348 -3.63 -14.95 7.94
N LEU A 349 -3.02 -14.19 7.01
CA LEU A 349 -3.62 -13.00 6.41
C LEU A 349 -4.92 -13.31 5.65
N VAL A 350 -4.95 -14.43 4.92
CA VAL A 350 -6.16 -14.88 4.24
C VAL A 350 -7.27 -15.21 5.24
N ALA A 351 -6.94 -15.90 6.34
CA ALA A 351 -7.88 -16.22 7.40
C ALA A 351 -8.40 -14.95 8.09
N GLU A 352 -7.51 -14.00 8.41
CA GLU A 352 -7.88 -12.74 9.05
C GLU A 352 -8.79 -11.89 8.14
N LYS A 353 -8.51 -11.83 6.84
CA LYS A 353 -9.36 -11.14 5.87
C LYS A 353 -10.73 -11.79 5.75
N ALA A 354 -10.81 -13.13 5.83
CA ALA A 354 -12.10 -13.84 5.83
C ALA A 354 -12.93 -13.52 7.08
N ALA A 355 -12.28 -13.37 8.24
CA ALA A 355 -12.91 -12.96 9.48
C ALA A 355 -13.31 -11.47 9.49
N ASN A 356 -12.59 -10.63 8.75
CA ASN A 356 -12.79 -9.18 8.66
C ASN A 356 -12.96 -8.73 7.21
N PRO A 357 -14.13 -9.01 6.60
CA PRO A 357 -14.38 -8.62 5.21
C PRO A 357 -14.24 -7.12 4.99
N GLY A 358 -13.60 -6.74 3.89
CA GLY A 358 -13.30 -5.35 3.56
C GLY A 358 -11.91 -4.87 3.99
N SER A 359 -11.19 -5.65 4.80
CA SER A 359 -9.79 -5.36 5.12
C SER A 359 -8.85 -5.67 3.95
N GLN A 360 -7.66 -5.06 3.99
CA GLN A 360 -6.57 -5.31 3.05
C GLN A 360 -5.41 -6.02 3.76
N ASN A 361 -4.78 -6.95 3.06
CA ASN A 361 -3.67 -7.71 3.61
C ASN A 361 -2.33 -7.05 3.24
N VAL A 362 -1.46 -6.91 4.23
CA VAL A 362 -0.09 -6.42 4.10
C VAL A 362 0.86 -7.40 4.77
N LEU A 363 1.93 -7.74 4.08
CA LEU A 363 3.01 -8.57 4.57
C LEU A 363 4.31 -7.74 4.56
N VAL A 364 4.87 -7.45 5.73
CA VAL A 364 6.15 -6.76 5.87
C VAL A 364 7.22 -7.78 6.22
N ILE A 365 8.31 -7.83 5.46
CA ILE A 365 9.42 -8.79 5.67
C ILE A 365 10.70 -8.02 5.94
N ILE A 366 11.35 -8.29 7.06
CA ILE A 366 12.60 -7.65 7.49
C ILE A 366 13.68 -8.73 7.56
N SER A 367 14.72 -8.62 6.75
CA SER A 367 15.85 -9.55 6.72
C SER A 367 17.06 -8.95 5.99
N ASP A 368 18.24 -9.52 6.19
CA ASP A 368 19.41 -9.26 5.35
C ASP A 368 19.33 -9.96 3.96
N GLY A 369 18.34 -10.81 3.76
CA GLY A 369 18.02 -11.42 2.47
C GLY A 369 18.88 -12.63 2.10
N ASP A 370 19.82 -13.07 2.92
CA ASP A 370 20.69 -14.22 2.65
C ASP A 370 20.08 -15.52 3.20
N ALA A 371 19.45 -16.31 2.33
CA ALA A 371 18.94 -17.62 2.70
C ALA A 371 19.91 -18.72 2.29
N GLY A 372 20.42 -19.45 3.26
CA GLY A 372 21.46 -20.46 3.03
C GLY A 372 21.56 -21.53 4.13
N THR A 373 20.43 -21.95 4.71
CA THR A 373 20.45 -22.98 5.74
C THR A 373 20.68 -24.37 5.15
N THR A 374 21.40 -25.20 5.91
CA THR A 374 21.55 -26.64 5.65
C THR A 374 20.81 -27.48 6.68
N THR A 375 20.22 -26.85 7.69
CA THR A 375 19.57 -27.53 8.79
C THR A 375 18.12 -27.87 8.50
N SER A 376 17.72 -29.10 8.77
CA SER A 376 16.32 -29.51 8.63
C SER A 376 15.39 -28.78 9.63
N GLY A 377 15.93 -28.29 10.73
CA GLY A 377 15.23 -27.53 11.75
C GLY A 377 14.64 -26.23 11.18
N ALA A 378 15.47 -25.43 10.51
CA ALA A 378 15.04 -24.19 9.87
C ALA A 378 13.94 -24.40 8.80
N MET A 379 13.96 -25.58 8.15
CA MET A 379 12.94 -25.98 7.17
C MET A 379 11.83 -26.85 7.77
N ALA A 380 11.68 -26.83 9.09
CA ALA A 380 10.67 -27.60 9.80
C ALA A 380 10.69 -29.11 9.52
N GLY A 381 11.88 -29.69 9.42
CA GLY A 381 12.08 -31.11 9.15
C GLY A 381 11.86 -31.52 7.68
N ALA A 382 11.34 -30.65 6.84
CA ALA A 382 11.15 -30.92 5.42
C ALA A 382 12.37 -30.46 4.63
N SER A 383 13.08 -31.40 3.98
CA SER A 383 14.19 -31.08 3.12
C SER A 383 14.16 -31.95 1.87
N THR A 384 14.10 -31.31 0.71
CA THR A 384 14.29 -31.93 -0.59
C THR A 384 15.47 -31.27 -1.30
N THR A 385 15.86 -31.79 -2.45
CA THR A 385 16.90 -31.19 -3.31
C THR A 385 16.33 -30.73 -4.63
N SER A 386 15.00 -30.63 -4.73
CA SER A 386 14.28 -30.31 -5.96
C SER A 386 14.44 -28.85 -6.41
N GLY A 387 14.82 -27.96 -5.51
CA GLY A 387 14.83 -26.51 -5.77
C GLY A 387 13.44 -25.86 -5.66
N VAL A 388 12.40 -26.64 -5.40
CA VAL A 388 11.01 -26.17 -5.17
C VAL A 388 10.67 -26.37 -3.70
N TYR A 389 10.01 -25.36 -3.11
CA TYR A 389 9.64 -25.37 -1.69
C TYR A 389 8.92 -26.67 -1.27
N PRO A 390 9.32 -27.30 -0.15
CA PRO A 390 10.49 -27.00 0.69
C PRO A 390 11.75 -27.71 0.17
N SER A 391 12.84 -26.96 -0.03
CA SER A 391 14.06 -27.51 -0.60
C SER A 391 15.33 -26.86 -0.05
N THR A 392 16.42 -27.63 0.07
CA THR A 392 17.75 -27.13 0.42
C THR A 392 18.45 -26.40 -0.73
N LYS A 393 17.85 -26.40 -1.93
CA LYS A 393 18.35 -25.70 -3.12
C LYS A 393 17.45 -24.52 -3.43
N ASN A 394 18.04 -23.47 -4.01
CA ASN A 394 17.33 -22.27 -4.45
C ASN A 394 16.52 -21.59 -3.33
N GLN A 395 17.10 -21.46 -2.15
CA GLN A 395 16.36 -21.00 -0.96
C GLN A 395 15.90 -19.53 -1.07
N CYS A 396 16.74 -18.67 -1.65
CA CYS A 396 16.37 -17.29 -1.95
C CYS A 396 15.27 -17.23 -3.02
N ALA A 397 15.39 -18.01 -4.08
CA ALA A 397 14.35 -18.09 -5.14
C ALA A 397 13.02 -18.66 -4.61
N GLN A 398 13.06 -19.59 -3.63
CA GLN A 398 11.85 -20.09 -2.98
C GLN A 398 11.12 -18.98 -2.20
N ALA A 399 11.87 -18.10 -1.55
CA ALA A 399 11.29 -16.95 -0.85
C ALA A 399 10.64 -15.95 -1.82
N VAL A 400 11.31 -15.66 -2.94
CA VAL A 400 10.72 -14.84 -4.00
C VAL A 400 9.43 -15.46 -4.52
N THR A 401 9.44 -16.79 -4.77
CA THR A 401 8.24 -17.51 -5.23
C THR A 401 7.10 -17.43 -4.21
N ALA A 402 7.40 -17.59 -2.92
CA ALA A 402 6.40 -17.50 -1.86
C ALA A 402 5.81 -16.09 -1.73
N ALA A 403 6.65 -15.06 -1.81
CA ALA A 403 6.22 -13.66 -1.75
C ALA A 403 5.37 -13.28 -2.98
N GLN A 404 5.79 -13.67 -4.18
CA GLN A 404 5.04 -13.41 -5.41
C GLN A 404 3.71 -14.17 -5.45
N ALA A 405 3.61 -15.33 -4.81
CA ALA A 405 2.33 -16.03 -4.62
C ALA A 405 1.39 -15.22 -3.71
N ALA A 406 1.92 -14.58 -2.66
CA ALA A 406 1.14 -13.68 -1.80
C ALA A 406 0.66 -12.43 -2.56
N VAL A 407 1.54 -11.84 -3.39
CA VAL A 407 1.18 -10.71 -4.28
C VAL A 407 0.06 -11.10 -5.24
N THR A 408 0.17 -12.26 -5.87
CA THR A 408 -0.86 -12.79 -6.78
C THR A 408 -2.20 -13.01 -6.08
N ALA A 409 -2.17 -13.37 -4.80
CA ALA A 409 -3.36 -13.50 -3.96
C ALA A 409 -3.93 -12.15 -3.46
N GLY A 410 -3.35 -11.03 -3.87
CA GLY A 410 -3.82 -9.68 -3.53
C GLY A 410 -3.32 -9.16 -2.18
N THR A 411 -2.23 -9.70 -1.66
CA THR A 411 -1.52 -9.20 -0.48
C THR A 411 -0.44 -8.21 -0.93
N LYS A 412 -0.39 -7.04 -0.30
CA LYS A 412 0.71 -6.08 -0.50
C LYS A 412 1.92 -6.59 0.27
N VAL A 413 3.01 -6.90 -0.44
CA VAL A 413 4.28 -7.35 0.16
C VAL A 413 5.27 -6.21 0.17
N ILE A 414 5.69 -5.83 1.34
CA ILE A 414 6.70 -4.79 1.59
C ILE A 414 7.94 -5.48 2.14
N THR A 415 9.10 -5.16 1.59
CA THR A 415 10.37 -5.75 2.03
C THR A 415 11.33 -4.70 2.53
N VAL A 416 12.01 -5.00 3.62
CA VAL A 416 13.04 -4.17 4.23
C VAL A 416 14.34 -4.95 4.23
N ALA A 417 15.23 -4.63 3.31
CA ALA A 417 16.58 -5.18 3.25
C ALA A 417 17.46 -4.54 4.33
N TYR A 418 17.69 -5.26 5.40
CA TYR A 418 18.44 -4.75 6.55
C TYR A 418 19.89 -5.23 6.53
N GLY A 419 20.79 -4.38 6.05
CA GLY A 419 22.20 -4.74 5.90
C GLY A 419 22.45 -5.84 4.87
N ALA A 420 21.64 -5.91 3.81
CA ALA A 420 21.79 -6.92 2.78
C ALA A 420 23.13 -6.82 2.06
N THR A 421 23.80 -7.96 1.94
CA THR A 421 25.14 -8.07 1.34
C THR A 421 25.08 -8.16 -0.19
N SER A 422 26.21 -7.90 -0.84
CA SER A 422 26.36 -8.07 -2.30
C SER A 422 26.64 -9.53 -2.70
N SER A 423 26.90 -10.42 -1.71
CA SER A 423 27.16 -11.85 -1.92
C SER A 423 26.38 -12.67 -0.91
N GLY A 424 25.89 -13.82 -1.32
CA GLY A 424 25.04 -14.70 -0.52
C GLY A 424 24.19 -15.56 -1.42
N CYS A 425 23.11 -16.13 -0.87
CA CYS A 425 22.21 -17.04 -1.58
C CYS A 425 22.96 -18.22 -2.27
N GLY A 426 23.95 -18.76 -1.54
CA GLY A 426 24.88 -19.77 -2.08
C GLY A 426 24.24 -21.09 -2.51
N THR A 427 22.96 -21.30 -2.20
CA THR A 427 22.20 -22.49 -2.61
C THR A 427 21.50 -22.32 -3.97
N ASP A 428 21.54 -21.12 -4.52
CA ASP A 428 20.74 -20.74 -5.69
C ASP A 428 21.49 -20.90 -7.03
N SER A 429 20.79 -21.46 -7.99
CA SER A 429 21.27 -21.58 -9.38
C SER A 429 20.09 -21.40 -10.33
N PRO A 430 20.08 -20.34 -11.17
CA PRO A 430 21.11 -19.30 -11.28
C PRO A 430 21.29 -18.49 -9.99
N SER A 431 22.47 -17.91 -9.80
CA SER A 431 22.78 -17.11 -8.63
C SER A 431 21.91 -15.85 -8.55
N ILE A 432 21.44 -15.54 -7.37
CA ILE A 432 20.75 -14.31 -7.01
C ILE A 432 21.46 -13.68 -5.81
N THR A 433 21.43 -12.37 -5.67
CA THR A 433 21.99 -11.71 -4.47
C THR A 433 20.95 -11.55 -3.37
N PRO A 434 21.34 -11.44 -2.09
CA PRO A 434 20.43 -11.11 -0.99
C PRO A 434 19.60 -9.85 -1.28
N CYS A 435 20.23 -8.78 -1.79
CA CYS A 435 19.54 -7.56 -2.16
C CYS A 435 18.50 -7.78 -3.25
N ASP A 436 18.84 -8.51 -4.32
CA ASP A 436 17.89 -8.80 -5.40
C ASP A 436 16.76 -9.72 -4.92
N THR A 437 17.04 -10.60 -3.97
CA THR A 437 16.00 -11.41 -3.32
C THR A 437 14.97 -10.53 -2.65
N MET A 438 15.40 -9.58 -1.82
CA MET A 438 14.49 -8.66 -1.14
C MET A 438 13.74 -7.77 -2.14
N LYS A 439 14.40 -7.26 -3.19
CA LYS A 439 13.75 -6.50 -4.26
C LYS A 439 12.68 -7.29 -4.99
N ASN A 440 12.99 -8.56 -5.32
CA ASN A 440 12.08 -9.41 -6.10
C ASN A 440 10.91 -9.96 -5.26
N MET A 441 10.99 -9.93 -3.95
CA MET A 441 9.89 -10.28 -3.06
C MET A 441 8.85 -9.17 -2.94
N ALA A 442 9.23 -7.90 -3.08
CA ALA A 442 8.33 -6.77 -2.97
C ALA A 442 7.22 -6.78 -4.05
N SER A 443 6.07 -6.22 -3.75
CA SER A 443 4.95 -6.10 -4.70
C SER A 443 5.32 -5.24 -5.90
N ASP A 444 6.06 -4.16 -5.66
CA ASP A 444 6.66 -3.31 -6.68
C ASP A 444 7.91 -2.60 -6.14
N THR A 445 8.52 -1.77 -6.97
CA THR A 445 9.74 -1.03 -6.61
C THR A 445 9.52 0.00 -5.49
N GLN A 446 8.29 0.45 -5.27
CA GLN A 446 7.94 1.40 -4.20
C GLN A 446 7.78 0.69 -2.85
N ASP A 447 7.58 -0.61 -2.87
CA ASP A 447 7.42 -1.44 -1.67
C ASP A 447 8.73 -2.09 -1.21
N PHE A 448 9.84 -1.77 -1.86
CA PHE A 448 11.18 -2.18 -1.46
C PHE A 448 11.91 -1.06 -0.72
N TYR A 449 12.31 -1.32 0.50
CA TYR A 449 13.11 -0.44 1.35
C TYR A 449 14.45 -1.08 1.66
N SER A 450 15.46 -0.26 1.95
CA SER A 450 16.78 -0.78 2.30
C SER A 450 17.49 0.10 3.31
N ASP A 451 17.86 -0.48 4.45
CA ASP A 451 18.87 0.08 5.34
C ASP A 451 20.26 -0.48 4.94
N TYR A 452 20.84 0.14 3.93
CA TYR A 452 22.12 -0.28 3.36
C TYR A 452 23.32 0.21 4.16
N THR A 453 23.12 1.13 5.11
CA THR A 453 24.18 1.67 5.99
C THR A 453 24.40 0.79 7.23
N ALA A 454 23.46 -0.13 7.50
CA ALA A 454 23.63 -1.10 8.57
C ALA A 454 24.92 -1.90 8.42
N THR A 455 25.51 -2.29 9.54
CA THR A 455 26.79 -3.02 9.58
C THR A 455 26.78 -4.25 8.66
N GLY A 456 27.75 -4.37 7.77
CA GLY A 456 27.87 -5.46 6.82
C GLY A 456 27.01 -5.29 5.55
N GLY A 457 26.16 -4.27 5.47
CA GLY A 457 25.34 -3.97 4.30
C GLY A 457 26.15 -3.54 3.09
N SER A 458 25.58 -3.72 1.91
CA SER A 458 26.17 -3.26 0.66
C SER A 458 25.62 -1.89 0.27
N ASN A 459 26.49 -0.91 0.07
CA ASN A 459 26.13 0.42 -0.41
C ASN A 459 25.44 0.40 -1.80
N SER A 460 25.49 -0.72 -2.51
CA SER A 460 24.76 -0.90 -3.76
C SER A 460 23.32 -1.39 -3.57
N CYS A 461 22.96 -1.86 -2.37
CA CYS A 461 21.60 -2.27 -2.05
C CYS A 461 20.74 -1.08 -1.66
N THR A 462 20.48 -0.20 -2.61
CA THR A 462 19.68 1.01 -2.39
C THR A 462 18.33 0.91 -3.09
N SER A 463 17.33 1.58 -2.53
CA SER A 463 16.06 1.83 -3.20
C SER A 463 16.09 3.21 -3.85
N ALA A 464 15.87 3.28 -5.16
CA ALA A 464 15.83 4.54 -5.90
C ALA A 464 14.58 5.38 -5.54
N SER A 465 13.51 4.71 -5.16
CA SER A 465 12.22 5.32 -4.81
C SER A 465 12.11 5.65 -3.32
N GLN A 466 12.89 4.96 -2.48
CA GLN A 466 12.88 5.09 -1.01
C GLN A 466 14.33 5.29 -0.53
N PRO A 467 14.86 6.50 -0.61
CA PRO A 467 16.31 6.77 -0.37
C PRO A 467 16.70 6.70 1.11
N THR A 468 15.79 6.43 2.02
CA THR A 468 16.05 6.33 3.45
C THR A 468 16.90 5.11 3.80
N SER A 469 17.86 5.30 4.69
CA SER A 469 18.77 4.25 5.18
C SER A 469 18.67 4.06 6.70
N ASN A 470 17.55 4.47 7.29
CA ASN A 470 17.34 4.46 8.73
C ASN A 470 16.07 3.66 9.03
N MET A 471 16.16 2.68 9.90
CA MET A 471 15.06 1.76 10.20
C MET A 471 13.79 2.49 10.66
N ASN A 472 13.90 3.46 11.57
CA ASN A 472 12.73 4.20 12.06
C ASN A 472 12.06 5.01 10.95
N GLN A 473 12.86 5.66 10.09
CA GLN A 473 12.32 6.40 8.96
C GLN A 473 11.68 5.47 7.91
N ILE A 474 12.30 4.32 7.65
CA ILE A 474 11.72 3.29 6.77
C ILE A 474 10.33 2.90 7.26
N PHE A 475 10.16 2.64 8.54
CA PHE A 475 8.85 2.25 9.09
C PHE A 475 7.83 3.39 9.10
N THR A 476 8.27 4.64 9.29
CA THR A 476 7.41 5.82 9.07
C THR A 476 6.95 5.90 7.61
N ASP A 477 7.85 5.67 6.66
CA ASP A 477 7.52 5.68 5.23
C ASP A 477 6.58 4.52 4.87
N ILE A 478 6.78 3.33 5.46
CA ILE A 478 5.85 2.19 5.31
C ILE A 478 4.46 2.58 5.82
N ALA A 479 4.35 3.10 7.03
CA ALA A 479 3.08 3.54 7.60
C ALA A 479 2.39 4.57 6.69
N THR A 480 3.15 5.55 6.20
CA THR A 480 2.66 6.55 5.25
C THR A 480 2.18 5.92 3.94
N SER A 481 2.87 4.88 3.44
CA SER A 481 2.49 4.17 2.23
C SER A 481 1.20 3.36 2.36
N LEU A 482 0.87 2.93 3.56
CA LEU A 482 -0.36 2.19 3.85
C LEU A 482 -1.57 3.12 3.90
N SER A 483 -1.38 4.36 4.31
CA SER A 483 -2.43 5.37 4.36
C SER A 483 -2.45 6.17 3.04
N LEU A 484 -3.05 5.62 1.97
CA LEU A 484 -3.09 6.28 0.65
C LEU A 484 -3.97 7.54 0.66
N PRO A 485 -3.56 8.61 -0.05
CA PRO A 485 -4.41 9.76 -0.32
C PRO A 485 -5.68 9.34 -1.04
N ARG A 486 -6.77 10.06 -0.83
CA ARG A 486 -8.03 9.81 -1.53
C ARG A 486 -8.66 11.09 -2.05
N LEU A 487 -9.39 10.95 -3.14
CA LEU A 487 -10.25 12.04 -3.61
C LEU A 487 -11.39 12.26 -2.63
N ILE A 488 -11.65 13.51 -2.33
CA ILE A 488 -12.76 13.96 -1.50
C ILE A 488 -13.63 14.97 -2.25
N PRO A 489 -14.88 15.22 -1.83
CA PRO A 489 -15.69 16.25 -2.43
C PRO A 489 -15.00 17.62 -2.42
N ASN A 490 -15.06 18.34 -3.54
CA ASN A 490 -14.36 19.62 -3.70
C ASN A 490 -14.87 20.73 -2.77
N ASN A 491 -15.98 20.52 -2.12
CA ASN A 491 -16.63 21.44 -1.15
C ASN A 491 -16.44 21.01 0.30
N THR A 492 -15.54 20.08 0.59
CA THR A 492 -15.17 19.71 1.97
C THR A 492 -14.48 20.89 2.67
N ASN A 493 -14.89 21.20 3.90
CA ASN A 493 -14.37 22.32 4.73
C ASN A 493 -13.39 21.84 5.78
#